data_2194cca5833a71faa43c326c704c5d94
#
_entry.id   2194cca5833a71faa43c326c704c5d94
#
_cell.length_a   1.000
_cell.length_b   1.000
_cell.length_c   1.000
_cell.angle_alpha   90.00
_cell.angle_beta   90.00
_cell.angle_gamma   90.00
#
_symmetry.space_group_name_H-M   'P 1'
#
loop_
_entity.id
_entity.type
_entity.pdbx_description
1 polymer ?
#
loop_
_entity_poly.entity_id
_entity_poly.type
_entity_poly.pdbx_seq_one_letter_code
_entity_poly.pdbx_strand_id
1 'polypeptide(L)' 'MKAINLYKNKKVSLGLAAKLAGMGISDFLDLLEEYNVKLNLTLDDAKEAMKHAEEIL' A
#
# COMPACT_ATOMS: atom_id res chain seq x y z
N MET A 1 -2.29 3.47 -13.01
CA MET A 1 -3.00 2.34 -12.39
C MET A 1 -4.03 2.88 -11.40
N LYS A 2 -5.22 2.29 -11.43
CA LYS A 2 -6.33 2.80 -10.62
C LYS A 2 -6.08 2.70 -9.11
N ALA A 3 -5.48 1.60 -8.66
CA ALA A 3 -5.19 1.41 -7.25
C ALA A 3 -4.21 2.46 -6.73
N ILE A 4 -3.21 2.82 -7.53
CA ILE A 4 -2.25 3.85 -7.18
C ILE A 4 -2.93 5.20 -7.06
N ASN A 5 -3.83 5.51 -8.01
CA ASN A 5 -4.58 6.77 -7.98
C ASN A 5 -5.45 6.86 -6.74
N LEU A 6 -6.12 5.77 -6.38
CA LEU A 6 -6.97 5.73 -5.18
C LEU A 6 -6.15 5.95 -3.92
N TYR A 7 -4.98 5.32 -3.85
CA TYR A 7 -4.10 5.50 -2.70
C TYR A 7 -3.55 6.93 -2.64
N LYS A 8 -3.12 7.46 -3.78
CA LYS A 8 -2.59 8.81 -3.89
C LYS A 8 -3.61 9.85 -3.43
N ASN A 9 -4.89 9.62 -3.74
CA ASN A 9 -5.98 10.51 -3.35
C ASN A 9 -6.54 10.20 -1.96
N LYS A 10 -5.91 9.27 -1.23
CA LYS A 10 -6.31 8.86 0.11
C LYS A 10 -7.71 8.27 0.17
N LYS A 11 -8.15 7.66 -0.92
CA LYS A 11 -9.46 6.99 -0.99
C LYS A 11 -9.43 5.61 -0.37
N VAL A 12 -8.25 4.98 -0.33
CA VAL A 12 -8.07 3.65 0.23
C VAL A 12 -6.79 3.62 1.05
N SER A 13 -6.70 2.65 1.98
CA SER A 13 -5.48 2.44 2.76
C SER A 13 -4.45 1.69 1.91
N LEU A 14 -3.22 1.63 2.42
CA LEU A 14 -2.13 0.93 1.72
C LEU A 14 -2.48 -0.54 1.49
N GLY A 15 -2.97 -1.22 2.53
CA GLY A 15 -3.33 -2.62 2.41
C GLY A 15 -4.45 -2.86 1.42
N LEU A 16 -5.47 -2.01 1.45
CA LEU A 16 -6.57 -2.13 0.51
C LEU A 16 -6.13 -1.84 -0.92
N ALA A 17 -5.28 -0.83 -1.09
CA ALA A 17 -4.75 -0.50 -2.41
C ALA A 17 -3.96 -1.66 -3.01
N ALA A 18 -3.11 -2.29 -2.20
CA ALA A 18 -2.35 -3.45 -2.65
C ALA A 18 -3.27 -4.61 -3.03
N LYS A 19 -4.32 -4.81 -2.24
CA LYS A 19 -5.31 -5.84 -2.51
C LYS A 19 -6.04 -5.59 -3.83
N LEU A 20 -6.42 -4.34 -4.07
CA LEU A 20 -7.06 -3.95 -5.33
C LEU A 20 -6.12 -4.14 -6.51
N ALA A 21 -4.84 -3.93 -6.30
CA ALA A 21 -3.84 -4.13 -7.34
C ALA A 21 -3.52 -5.62 -7.56
N GLY A 22 -3.96 -6.49 -6.67
CA GLY A 22 -3.71 -7.92 -6.77
C GLY A 22 -2.30 -8.32 -6.41
N MET A 23 -1.65 -7.58 -5.51
CA MET A 23 -0.28 -7.84 -5.10
C MET A 23 -0.12 -7.64 -3.60
N GLY A 24 1.01 -8.11 -3.06
CA GLY A 24 1.33 -7.91 -1.66
C GLY A 24 1.73 -6.47 -1.37
N ILE A 25 1.71 -6.09 -0.10
CA ILE A 25 2.07 -4.73 0.32
C ILE A 25 3.49 -4.37 -0.12
N SER A 26 4.43 -5.31 0.04
CA SER A 26 5.82 -5.06 -0.36
C SER A 26 5.94 -4.76 -1.86
N ASP A 27 5.27 -5.55 -2.68
CA ASP A 27 5.27 -5.34 -4.11
C ASP A 27 4.62 -4.01 -4.48
N PHE A 28 3.54 -3.68 -3.79
CA PHE A 28 2.85 -2.43 -4.02
C PHE A 28 3.72 -1.23 -3.65
N LEU A 29 4.47 -1.34 -2.57
CA LEU A 29 5.40 -0.28 -2.16
C LEU A 29 6.46 -0.04 -3.23
N ASP A 30 7.02 -1.11 -3.79
CA ASP A 30 7.98 -1.00 -4.88
C ASP A 30 7.35 -0.31 -6.09
N LEU A 31 6.12 -0.65 -6.39
CA LEU A 31 5.41 -0.05 -7.50
C LEU A 31 5.19 1.45 -7.28
N LEU A 32 4.86 1.85 -6.05
CA LEU A 32 4.71 3.26 -5.71
C LEU A 32 6.00 4.03 -5.93
N GLU A 33 7.15 3.44 -5.58
CA GLU A 33 8.44 4.05 -5.81
C GLU A 33 8.70 4.25 -7.30
N GLU A 34 8.38 3.25 -8.12
CA GLU A 34 8.54 3.36 -9.57
C GLU A 34 7.73 4.50 -10.16
N TYR A 35 6.55 4.75 -9.59
CA TYR A 35 5.67 5.80 -10.06
C TYR A 35 5.94 7.15 -9.38
N ASN A 36 6.98 7.22 -8.54
CA ASN A 36 7.34 8.42 -7.80
C ASN A 36 6.19 8.95 -6.93
N VAL A 37 5.39 8.05 -6.40
CA VAL A 37 4.30 8.41 -5.51
C VAL A 37 4.86 8.55 -4.10
N LYS A 38 4.60 9.69 -3.46
CA LYS A 38 5.04 9.90 -2.08
C LYS A 38 4.32 8.95 -1.14
N LEU A 39 5.10 8.24 -0.34
CA LEU A 39 4.58 7.38 0.71
C LEU A 39 4.16 8.23 1.90
N ASN A 40 2.88 8.50 2.00
CA ASN A 40 2.31 9.11 3.19
C ASN A 40 1.86 7.99 4.11
N LEU A 41 2.82 7.41 4.81
CA LEU A 41 2.53 6.34 5.76
C LEU A 41 1.81 6.94 6.96
N THR A 42 0.51 6.72 7.02
CA THR A 42 -0.27 7.08 8.20
C THR A 42 -0.11 5.98 9.25
N LEU A 43 -0.59 6.26 10.46
CA LEU A 43 -0.54 5.26 11.52
C LEU A 43 -1.25 3.97 11.12
N ASP A 44 -2.38 4.10 10.43
CA ASP A 44 -3.15 2.96 9.96
C ASP A 44 -2.38 2.13 8.95
N ASP A 45 -1.68 2.79 8.02
CA ASP A 45 -0.87 2.10 7.02
C ASP A 45 0.28 1.33 7.68
N ALA A 46 0.91 1.93 8.67
CA ALA A 46 1.99 1.29 9.42
C ALA A 46 1.48 0.03 10.14
N LYS A 47 0.31 0.12 10.75
CA LYS A 47 -0.30 -1.01 11.45
C LYS A 47 -0.63 -2.15 10.49
N GLU A 48 -1.17 -1.84 9.32
CA GLU A 48 -1.48 -2.84 8.31
C GLU A 48 -0.22 -3.55 7.82
N ALA A 49 0.85 -2.79 7.60
CA ALA A 49 2.12 -3.36 7.15
C ALA A 49 2.71 -4.30 8.21
N MET A 50 2.67 -3.89 9.47
CA MET A 50 3.15 -4.73 10.57
C MET A 50 2.32 -6.01 10.71
N LYS A 51 1.02 -5.87 10.62
CA LYS A 51 0.11 -7.01 10.73
C LYS A 51 0.34 -8.00 9.61
N HIS A 52 0.56 -7.50 8.41
CA HIS A 52 0.84 -8.35 7.26
C HIS A 52 2.16 -9.10 7.43
N ALA A 53 3.18 -8.42 7.95
CA ALA A 53 4.46 -9.05 8.22
C ALA A 53 4.34 -10.16 9.26
N GLU A 54 3.52 -9.96 10.27
CA GLU A 54 3.27 -10.98 11.30
C GLU A 54 2.58 -12.21 10.71
N GLU A 55 1.68 -12.03 9.77
CA GLU A 55 0.98 -13.13 9.13
C GLU A 55 1.89 -14.01 8.27
N ILE A 56 2.96 -13.45 7.74
CA ILE A 56 3.92 -14.17 6.93
C ILE A 56 4.83 -15.06 7.80
N LEU A 57 5.03 -14.67 9.03
CA LEU A 57 5.83 -15.44 9.96
C LEU A 57 5.02 -16.56 10.59
#